data_ff0140ad192c2adb468c846ff6426d48
#
_entry.id   ff0140ad192c2adb468c846ff6426d48
#
_cell.length_a   1.000
_cell.length_b   1.000
_cell.length_c   1.000
_cell.angle_alpha   90.00
_cell.angle_beta   90.00
_cell.angle_gamma   90.00
#
_symmetry.space_group_name_H-M   'P 1'
#
loop_
_entity.id
_entity.type
_entity.pdbx_description
1 polymer ?
#
loop_
_entity_poly.entity_id
_entity_poly.type
_entity_poly.pdbx_seq_one_letter_code
_entity_poly.pdbx_strand_id
1 'polypeptide(L)'
;MPRSPLLRHAAYLVLTLAIYAANVFTPGPVKLGLFYLVPVLYVTWNEGALWGVGYTLVGMVLRMRVEMAQVGSPLSVVTLNQVSFGVVAGITIFAFNHIRRNESLLRDLATHDQLTRVLNARAFTERLADELRRVARYHRPLALLYLDLDDFKTVNDTHGHQTGDAVLRLVAEAIRHAVRQADVVGRMGGDEFAVLMPETESALATAAADRLAAGLRSVLNGSPAVTASIGVVSPITKEADTDAIMRRADQAMYEAKKSGKNRVVAVAL
;
A
#
# COMPACT_ATOMS: atom_id res chain seq x y z
N MET A 1 -14.27 -15.03 5.95
CA MET A 1 -15.31 -14.55 5.02
C MET A 1 -15.18 -15.29 3.69
N PRO A 2 -16.28 -15.59 2.98
CA PRO A 2 -16.21 -16.31 1.71
C PRO A 2 -15.33 -15.54 0.70
N ARG A 3 -14.43 -16.25 0.02
CA ARG A 3 -13.43 -15.66 -0.87
C ARG A 3 -14.00 -15.18 -2.21
N SER A 4 -15.16 -15.65 -2.66
CA SER A 4 -15.76 -15.24 -3.93
C SER A 4 -16.70 -14.04 -3.78
N PRO A 5 -16.64 -13.04 -4.70
CA PRO A 5 -17.55 -11.89 -4.67
C PRO A 5 -19.03 -12.31 -4.71
N LEU A 6 -19.37 -13.33 -5.49
CA LEU A 6 -20.74 -13.85 -5.62
C LEU A 6 -21.31 -14.34 -4.29
N LEU A 7 -20.50 -15.08 -3.50
CA LEU A 7 -20.95 -15.56 -2.18
C LEU A 7 -21.17 -14.42 -1.19
N ARG A 8 -20.39 -13.35 -1.27
CA ARG A 8 -20.57 -12.16 -0.43
C ARG A 8 -21.87 -11.45 -0.78
N HIS A 9 -22.13 -11.18 -2.06
CA HIS A 9 -23.38 -10.56 -2.49
C HIS A 9 -24.61 -11.42 -2.17
N ALA A 10 -24.52 -12.75 -2.29
CA ALA A 10 -25.57 -13.65 -1.86
C ALA A 10 -25.86 -13.50 -0.35
N ALA A 11 -24.84 -13.43 0.48
CA ALA A 11 -24.99 -13.21 1.93
C ALA A 11 -25.66 -11.85 2.24
N TYR A 12 -25.27 -10.78 1.56
CA TYR A 12 -25.90 -9.46 1.73
C TYR A 12 -27.37 -9.46 1.31
N LEU A 13 -27.69 -10.12 0.20
CA LEU A 13 -29.05 -10.25 -0.28
C LEU A 13 -29.92 -11.06 0.71
N VAL A 14 -29.39 -12.18 1.21
CA VAL A 14 -30.09 -13.00 2.23
C VAL A 14 -30.38 -12.17 3.48
N LEU A 15 -29.41 -11.40 3.96
CA LEU A 15 -29.57 -10.51 5.10
C LEU A 15 -30.69 -9.47 4.83
N THR A 16 -30.64 -8.84 3.66
CA THR A 16 -31.66 -7.84 3.26
C THR A 16 -33.07 -8.43 3.21
N LEU A 17 -33.21 -9.64 2.65
CA LEU A 17 -34.47 -10.36 2.57
C LEU A 17 -34.94 -10.85 3.94
N ALA A 18 -34.02 -11.26 4.83
CA ALA A 18 -34.36 -11.62 6.21
C ALA A 18 -34.92 -10.42 6.99
N ILE A 19 -34.32 -9.23 6.83
CA ILE A 19 -34.85 -7.98 7.41
C ILE A 19 -36.23 -7.65 6.84
N TYR A 20 -36.41 -7.84 5.54
CA TYR A 20 -37.73 -7.65 4.89
C TYR A 20 -38.78 -8.60 5.49
N ALA A 21 -38.47 -9.88 5.56
CA ALA A 21 -39.39 -10.90 6.16
C ALA A 21 -39.71 -10.56 7.62
N ALA A 22 -38.69 -10.25 8.42
CA ALA A 22 -38.89 -9.82 9.80
C ALA A 22 -39.81 -8.59 9.89
N ASN A 23 -39.66 -7.62 9.00
CA ASN A 23 -40.48 -6.41 8.96
C ASN A 23 -41.93 -6.69 8.53
N VAL A 24 -42.15 -7.66 7.64
CA VAL A 24 -43.49 -8.13 7.22
C VAL A 24 -44.22 -8.84 8.36
N PHE A 25 -43.50 -9.67 9.11
CA PHE A 25 -44.14 -10.50 10.20
C PHE A 25 -44.16 -9.79 11.55
N THR A 26 -43.58 -8.59 11.70
CA THR A 26 -43.65 -7.82 12.95
C THR A 26 -44.97 -7.00 13.00
N PRO A 27 -45.91 -7.34 13.88
CA PRO A 27 -47.15 -6.57 14.02
C PRO A 27 -46.88 -5.25 14.78
N GLY A 28 -47.68 -4.22 14.44
CA GLY A 28 -47.69 -2.96 15.20
C GLY A 28 -46.83 -1.84 14.64
N PRO A 29 -46.71 -0.74 15.39
CA PRO A 29 -46.07 0.50 14.92
C PRO A 29 -44.52 0.43 14.85
N VAL A 30 -43.90 -0.57 15.50
CA VAL A 30 -42.45 -0.72 15.51
C VAL A 30 -42.00 -1.31 14.18
N LYS A 31 -41.33 -0.52 13.36
CA LYS A 31 -40.82 -0.95 12.07
C LYS A 31 -39.29 -1.06 12.10
N LEU A 32 -38.77 -2.16 11.60
CA LEU A 32 -37.32 -2.46 11.51
C LEU A 32 -36.63 -1.73 10.32
N GLY A 33 -37.21 -0.59 9.91
CA GLY A 33 -36.77 0.13 8.72
C GLY A 33 -35.33 0.59 8.76
N LEU A 34 -34.78 0.92 9.93
CA LEU A 34 -33.40 1.32 10.09
C LEU A 34 -32.42 0.15 9.89
N PHE A 35 -32.83 -1.09 10.11
CA PHE A 35 -31.98 -2.26 9.93
C PHE A 35 -31.54 -2.49 8.48
N TYR A 36 -32.26 -1.91 7.48
CA TYR A 36 -31.82 -1.92 6.09
C TYR A 36 -30.49 -1.14 5.87
N LEU A 37 -30.08 -0.29 6.82
CA LEU A 37 -28.75 0.32 6.78
C LEU A 37 -27.64 -0.70 7.02
N VAL A 38 -27.90 -1.80 7.72
CA VAL A 38 -26.84 -2.79 8.03
C VAL A 38 -26.23 -3.40 6.76
N PRO A 39 -27.01 -3.98 5.81
CA PRO A 39 -26.46 -4.47 4.56
C PRO A 39 -25.84 -3.34 3.71
N VAL A 40 -26.42 -2.13 3.71
CA VAL A 40 -25.87 -0.96 3.00
C VAL A 40 -24.48 -0.61 3.54
N LEU A 41 -24.32 -0.52 4.86
CA LEU A 41 -23.05 -0.25 5.51
C LEU A 41 -22.00 -1.31 5.18
N TYR A 42 -22.38 -2.57 5.34
CA TYR A 42 -21.47 -3.69 5.16
C TYR A 42 -21.01 -3.83 3.70
N VAL A 43 -21.91 -3.63 2.74
CA VAL A 43 -21.57 -3.63 1.31
C VAL A 43 -20.72 -2.41 0.94
N THR A 44 -21.06 -1.22 1.44
CA THR A 44 -20.26 -0.02 1.20
C THR A 44 -18.83 -0.19 1.70
N TRP A 45 -18.68 -0.80 2.89
CA TRP A 45 -17.36 -1.06 3.47
C TRP A 45 -16.52 -2.05 2.65
N ASN A 46 -17.11 -3.14 2.17
CA ASN A 46 -16.37 -4.22 1.50
C ASN A 46 -16.24 -4.04 -0.02
N GLU A 47 -17.30 -3.54 -0.68
CA GLU A 47 -17.41 -3.51 -2.15
C GLU A 47 -17.40 -2.08 -2.72
N GLY A 48 -17.60 -1.07 -1.87
CA GLY A 48 -17.56 0.34 -2.26
C GLY A 48 -18.92 1.02 -2.43
N ALA A 49 -18.88 2.33 -2.69
CA ALA A 49 -20.06 3.21 -2.71
C ALA A 49 -21.12 2.82 -3.73
N LEU A 50 -20.71 2.40 -4.93
CA LEU A 50 -21.65 2.06 -6.00
C LEU A 50 -22.60 0.94 -5.57
N TRP A 51 -22.06 -0.09 -4.94
CA TRP A 51 -22.84 -1.18 -4.39
C TRP A 51 -23.70 -0.73 -3.19
N GLY A 52 -23.16 0.16 -2.35
CA GLY A 52 -23.95 0.77 -1.25
C GLY A 52 -25.20 1.50 -1.75
N VAL A 53 -25.07 2.27 -2.82
CA VAL A 53 -26.21 2.95 -3.47
C VAL A 53 -27.21 1.92 -4.01
N GLY A 54 -26.75 0.87 -4.69
CA GLY A 54 -27.61 -0.20 -5.19
C GLY A 54 -28.44 -0.86 -4.07
N TYR A 55 -27.80 -1.23 -2.96
CA TYR A 55 -28.50 -1.81 -1.79
C TYR A 55 -29.40 -0.81 -1.07
N THR A 56 -29.10 0.48 -1.09
CA THR A 56 -30.00 1.52 -0.59
C THR A 56 -31.29 1.55 -1.40
N LEU A 57 -31.21 1.53 -2.74
CA LEU A 57 -32.37 1.50 -3.61
C LEU A 57 -33.22 0.25 -3.40
N VAL A 58 -32.60 -0.93 -3.28
CA VAL A 58 -33.31 -2.17 -2.93
C VAL A 58 -34.02 -2.04 -1.58
N GLY A 59 -33.34 -1.54 -0.55
CA GLY A 59 -33.92 -1.29 0.76
C GLY A 59 -35.12 -0.34 0.73
N MET A 60 -35.03 0.74 -0.05
CA MET A 60 -36.13 1.69 -0.24
C MET A 60 -37.35 1.04 -0.85
N VAL A 61 -37.19 0.23 -1.91
CA VAL A 61 -38.28 -0.49 -2.57
C VAL A 61 -38.97 -1.46 -1.59
N LEU A 62 -38.18 -2.25 -0.87
CA LEU A 62 -38.70 -3.23 0.09
C LEU A 62 -39.44 -2.56 1.25
N ARG A 63 -38.92 -1.48 1.79
CA ARG A 63 -39.56 -0.67 2.83
C ARG A 63 -40.88 -0.06 2.34
N MET A 64 -40.86 0.55 1.16
CA MET A 64 -42.04 1.16 0.56
C MET A 64 -43.20 0.14 0.44
N ARG A 65 -42.90 -1.10 0.01
CA ARG A 65 -43.92 -2.17 -0.05
C ARG A 65 -44.54 -2.49 1.31
N VAL A 66 -43.70 -2.57 2.37
CA VAL A 66 -44.19 -2.84 3.73
C VAL A 66 -45.04 -1.68 4.24
N GLU A 67 -44.59 -0.44 4.06
CA GLU A 67 -45.32 0.75 4.53
C GLU A 67 -46.71 0.89 3.84
N MET A 68 -46.76 0.64 2.53
CA MET A 68 -48.03 0.69 1.79
C MET A 68 -49.00 -0.43 2.12
N ALA A 69 -48.46 -1.67 2.30
CA ALA A 69 -49.32 -2.85 2.48
C ALA A 69 -49.86 -3.00 3.90
N GLN A 70 -49.09 -2.62 4.92
CA GLN A 70 -49.44 -2.92 6.31
C GLN A 70 -49.96 -1.73 7.12
N VAL A 71 -49.49 -0.51 6.82
CA VAL A 71 -49.76 0.64 7.68
C VAL A 71 -50.85 1.52 7.11
N GLY A 72 -51.18 1.39 5.82
CA GLY A 72 -52.15 2.30 5.17
C GLY A 72 -51.75 3.77 5.30
N SER A 73 -50.44 4.02 5.45
CA SER A 73 -49.90 5.35 5.72
C SER A 73 -50.19 6.30 4.59
N PRO A 74 -50.50 7.57 4.86
CA PRO A 74 -50.60 8.60 3.83
C PRO A 74 -49.33 8.64 2.97
N LEU A 75 -49.48 8.87 1.67
CA LEU A 75 -48.35 8.91 0.72
C LEU A 75 -47.28 9.90 1.15
N SER A 76 -47.66 11.02 1.78
CA SER A 76 -46.74 12.03 2.32
C SER A 76 -45.80 11.47 3.40
N VAL A 77 -46.32 10.60 4.28
CA VAL A 77 -45.51 9.96 5.34
C VAL A 77 -44.57 8.94 4.74
N VAL A 78 -45.05 8.10 3.81
CA VAL A 78 -44.20 7.15 3.08
C VAL A 78 -43.06 7.88 2.36
N THR A 79 -43.38 8.95 1.65
CA THR A 79 -42.35 9.75 0.93
C THR A 79 -41.31 10.34 1.90
N LEU A 80 -41.75 10.93 3.01
CA LEU A 80 -40.87 11.48 4.02
C LEU A 80 -39.93 10.42 4.60
N ASN A 81 -40.43 9.24 4.91
CA ASN A 81 -39.65 8.12 5.41
C ASN A 81 -38.61 7.64 4.40
N GLN A 82 -38.95 7.57 3.12
CA GLN A 82 -38.01 7.17 2.06
C GLN A 82 -36.93 8.23 1.86
N VAL A 83 -37.30 9.52 1.82
CA VAL A 83 -36.34 10.63 1.71
C VAL A 83 -35.37 10.61 2.90
N SER A 84 -35.87 10.49 4.13
CA SER A 84 -35.06 10.43 5.33
C SER A 84 -34.07 9.26 5.31
N PHE A 85 -34.53 8.08 4.89
CA PHE A 85 -33.67 6.90 4.76
C PHE A 85 -32.59 7.13 3.68
N GLY A 86 -32.97 7.66 2.53
CA GLY A 86 -32.03 7.98 1.45
C GLY A 86 -30.96 8.99 1.88
N VAL A 87 -31.35 10.03 2.62
CA VAL A 87 -30.41 11.03 3.16
C VAL A 87 -29.44 10.38 4.16
N VAL A 88 -29.94 9.59 5.12
CA VAL A 88 -29.10 8.90 6.10
C VAL A 88 -28.15 7.92 5.41
N ALA A 89 -28.66 7.12 4.47
CA ALA A 89 -27.82 6.19 3.70
C ALA A 89 -26.77 6.94 2.88
N GLY A 90 -27.13 8.03 2.22
CA GLY A 90 -26.21 8.87 1.45
C GLY A 90 -25.10 9.49 2.30
N ILE A 91 -25.44 10.08 3.45
CA ILE A 91 -24.46 10.60 4.41
C ILE A 91 -23.52 9.49 4.87
N THR A 92 -24.07 8.32 5.16
CA THR A 92 -23.29 7.19 5.65
C THR A 92 -22.33 6.66 4.59
N ILE A 93 -22.79 6.48 3.34
CA ILE A 93 -21.94 6.08 2.22
C ILE A 93 -20.82 7.10 1.99
N PHE A 94 -21.14 8.40 2.04
CA PHE A 94 -20.16 9.47 1.91
C PHE A 94 -19.11 9.42 3.03
N ALA A 95 -19.55 9.31 4.29
CA ALA A 95 -18.67 9.26 5.45
C ALA A 95 -17.72 8.05 5.39
N PHE A 96 -18.22 6.86 5.06
CA PHE A 96 -17.40 5.66 4.91
C PHE A 96 -16.38 5.79 3.79
N ASN A 97 -16.75 6.33 2.64
CA ASN A 97 -15.80 6.58 1.57
C ASN A 97 -14.72 7.58 1.96
N HIS A 98 -15.11 8.63 2.68
CA HIS A 98 -14.16 9.62 3.17
C HIS A 98 -13.16 9.01 4.17
N ILE A 99 -13.66 8.22 5.13
CA ILE A 99 -12.81 7.49 6.10
C ILE A 99 -11.83 6.56 5.37
N ARG A 100 -12.31 5.74 4.42
CA ARG A 100 -11.45 4.81 3.67
C ARG A 100 -10.36 5.53 2.86
N ARG A 101 -10.71 6.65 2.22
CA ARG A 101 -9.72 7.47 1.49
C ARG A 101 -8.67 8.05 2.43
N ASN A 102 -9.10 8.55 3.58
CA ASN A 102 -8.17 9.08 4.58
C ASN A 102 -7.27 7.99 5.16
N GLU A 103 -7.81 6.81 5.49
CA GLU A 103 -7.00 5.67 5.94
C GLU A 103 -5.96 5.24 4.90
N SER A 104 -6.34 5.15 3.61
CA SER A 104 -5.40 4.79 2.55
C SER A 104 -4.31 5.83 2.40
N LEU A 105 -4.67 7.12 2.45
CA LEU A 105 -3.71 8.23 2.39
C LEU A 105 -2.76 8.21 3.59
N LEU A 106 -3.29 8.02 4.80
CA LEU A 106 -2.47 7.93 6.02
C LEU A 106 -1.51 6.74 5.97
N ARG A 107 -1.96 5.59 5.46
CA ARG A 107 -1.08 4.42 5.26
C ARG A 107 0.01 4.71 4.22
N ASP A 108 -0.34 5.34 3.13
CA ASP A 108 0.62 5.71 2.07
C ASP A 108 1.67 6.68 2.61
N LEU A 109 1.24 7.71 3.35
CA LEU A 109 2.12 8.65 4.05
C LEU A 109 3.00 7.96 5.10
N ALA A 110 2.49 6.95 5.78
CA ALA A 110 3.21 6.21 6.80
C ALA A 110 4.22 5.20 6.24
N THR A 111 4.06 4.76 4.98
CA THR A 111 4.85 3.67 4.40
C THR A 111 5.75 4.08 3.25
N HIS A 112 5.43 5.17 2.53
CA HIS A 112 6.18 5.59 1.35
C HIS A 112 6.88 6.95 1.56
N ASP A 113 8.03 7.10 0.91
CA ASP A 113 8.70 8.39 0.79
C ASP A 113 7.91 9.29 -0.17
N GLN A 114 7.63 10.53 0.26
CA GLN A 114 6.75 11.45 -0.46
C GLN A 114 7.33 11.91 -1.81
N LEU A 115 8.66 11.99 -1.89
CA LEU A 115 9.35 12.47 -3.07
C LEU A 115 9.48 11.39 -4.15
N THR A 116 9.90 10.19 -3.72
CA THR A 116 10.33 9.10 -4.62
C THR A 116 9.30 7.98 -4.76
N ARG A 117 8.30 7.92 -3.88
CA ARG A 117 7.23 6.91 -3.89
C ARG A 117 7.69 5.46 -3.71
N VAL A 118 8.93 5.23 -3.30
CA VAL A 118 9.40 3.94 -2.78
C VAL A 118 9.09 3.85 -1.29
N LEU A 119 9.31 2.70 -0.65
CA LEU A 119 9.11 2.61 0.80
C LEU A 119 10.00 3.63 1.53
N ASN A 120 9.48 4.20 2.62
CA ASN A 120 10.31 4.96 3.54
C ASN A 120 11.16 4.03 4.41
N ALA A 121 12.14 4.59 5.13
CA ALA A 121 13.08 3.83 5.96
C ALA A 121 12.36 2.89 6.96
N ARG A 122 11.31 3.38 7.61
CA ARG A 122 10.54 2.58 8.57
C ARG A 122 9.88 1.37 7.92
N ALA A 123 9.12 1.58 6.85
CA ALA A 123 8.40 0.50 6.17
C ALA A 123 9.38 -0.51 5.51
N PHE A 124 10.52 -0.03 5.01
CA PHE A 124 11.57 -0.90 4.50
C PHE A 124 12.17 -1.78 5.59
N THR A 125 12.48 -1.22 6.76
CA THR A 125 13.03 -1.97 7.90
C THR A 125 12.03 -3.01 8.43
N GLU A 126 10.74 -2.67 8.50
CA GLU A 126 9.68 -3.61 8.84
C GLU A 126 9.62 -4.77 7.82
N ARG A 127 9.76 -4.46 6.53
CA ARG A 127 9.78 -5.47 5.46
C ARG A 127 11.02 -6.35 5.51
N LEU A 128 12.20 -5.79 5.80
CA LEU A 128 13.42 -6.56 6.02
C LEU A 128 13.25 -7.54 7.18
N ALA A 129 12.68 -7.11 8.30
CA ALA A 129 12.40 -7.99 9.44
C ALA A 129 11.46 -9.14 9.07
N ASP A 130 10.44 -8.89 8.22
CA ASP A 130 9.53 -9.93 7.73
C ASP A 130 10.28 -10.96 6.87
N GLU A 131 11.13 -10.52 5.94
CA GLU A 131 11.90 -11.42 5.09
C GLU A 131 12.95 -12.22 5.90
N LEU A 132 13.55 -11.63 6.93
CA LEU A 132 14.46 -12.35 7.83
C LEU A 132 13.73 -13.48 8.57
N ARG A 133 12.50 -13.25 9.03
CA ARG A 133 11.68 -14.34 9.61
C ARG A 133 11.37 -15.43 8.58
N ARG A 134 11.21 -15.08 7.31
CA ARG A 134 11.05 -16.07 6.22
C ARG A 134 12.33 -16.84 5.96
N VAL A 135 13.50 -16.18 5.96
CA VAL A 135 14.81 -16.84 5.87
C VAL A 135 14.99 -17.87 6.98
N ALA A 136 14.70 -17.48 8.23
CA ALA A 136 14.79 -18.39 9.38
C ALA A 136 13.88 -19.62 9.24
N ARG A 137 12.69 -19.45 8.65
CA ARG A 137 11.70 -20.51 8.47
C ARG A 137 11.94 -21.41 7.26
N TYR A 138 12.33 -20.84 6.14
CA TYR A 138 12.36 -21.55 4.85
C TYR A 138 13.77 -21.77 4.32
N HIS A 139 14.78 -21.20 4.97
CA HIS A 139 16.21 -21.29 4.58
C HIS A 139 16.50 -20.86 3.13
N ARG A 140 15.71 -19.91 2.61
CA ARG A 140 15.94 -19.35 1.28
C ARG A 140 16.83 -18.13 1.38
N PRO A 141 17.82 -17.97 0.47
CA PRO A 141 18.77 -16.88 0.55
C PRO A 141 18.09 -15.53 0.36
N LEU A 142 18.61 -14.52 1.04
CA LEU A 142 18.19 -13.13 0.93
C LEU A 142 19.42 -12.28 0.61
N ALA A 143 19.25 -11.23 -0.17
CA ALA A 143 20.29 -10.23 -0.38
C ALA A 143 19.77 -8.83 -0.04
N LEU A 144 20.65 -7.98 0.47
CA LEU A 144 20.41 -6.56 0.71
C LEU A 144 21.45 -5.73 -0.02
N LEU A 145 21.00 -4.80 -0.84
CA LEU A 145 21.80 -3.74 -1.43
C LEU A 145 21.53 -2.44 -0.66
N TYR A 146 22.60 -1.72 -0.33
CA TYR A 146 22.51 -0.39 0.24
C TYR A 146 23.32 0.57 -0.65
N LEU A 147 22.74 1.67 -1.07
CA LEU A 147 23.34 2.56 -2.06
C LEU A 147 23.17 4.02 -1.64
N ASP A 148 24.18 4.80 -1.98
CA ASP A 148 24.22 6.23 -1.75
C ASP A 148 24.72 6.94 -3.02
N LEU A 149 24.13 8.09 -3.33
CA LEU A 149 24.50 8.87 -4.52
C LEU A 149 25.78 9.67 -4.25
N ASP A 150 26.78 9.42 -5.09
CA ASP A 150 28.06 10.09 -4.97
C ASP A 150 27.93 11.59 -5.25
N ASP A 151 28.48 12.41 -4.35
CA ASP A 151 28.53 13.88 -4.47
C ASP A 151 27.16 14.57 -4.65
N PHE A 152 26.08 13.95 -4.20
CA PHE A 152 24.74 14.50 -4.34
C PHE A 152 24.57 15.87 -3.69
N LYS A 153 25.29 16.14 -2.60
CA LYS A 153 25.33 17.47 -1.99
C LYS A 153 25.82 18.54 -2.98
N THR A 154 26.84 18.24 -3.77
CA THR A 154 27.34 19.16 -4.81
C THR A 154 26.29 19.47 -5.86
N VAL A 155 25.43 18.51 -6.21
CA VAL A 155 24.28 18.74 -7.10
C VAL A 155 23.34 19.78 -6.50
N ASN A 156 22.97 19.60 -5.23
CA ASN A 156 22.09 20.56 -4.54
C ASN A 156 22.72 21.96 -4.43
N ASP A 157 24.00 22.02 -4.07
CA ASP A 157 24.71 23.28 -3.87
C ASP A 157 24.90 24.05 -5.20
N THR A 158 25.08 23.32 -6.32
CA THR A 158 25.35 23.92 -7.64
C THR A 158 24.06 24.20 -8.42
N HIS A 159 23.07 23.29 -8.39
CA HIS A 159 21.89 23.31 -9.25
C HIS A 159 20.58 23.54 -8.49
N GLY A 160 20.65 23.65 -7.15
CA GLY A 160 19.51 23.86 -6.28
C GLY A 160 18.74 22.57 -5.93
N HIS A 161 17.98 22.61 -4.83
CA HIS A 161 17.24 21.47 -4.29
C HIS A 161 16.18 20.90 -5.25
N GLN A 162 15.59 21.72 -6.12
CA GLN A 162 14.61 21.22 -7.11
C GLN A 162 15.26 20.24 -8.11
N THR A 163 16.50 20.52 -8.52
CA THR A 163 17.28 19.63 -9.40
C THR A 163 17.65 18.35 -8.64
N GLY A 164 18.08 18.46 -7.39
CA GLY A 164 18.33 17.29 -6.53
C GLY A 164 17.09 16.41 -6.37
N ASP A 165 15.93 17.01 -6.13
CA ASP A 165 14.66 16.29 -6.05
C ASP A 165 14.32 15.56 -7.35
N ALA A 166 14.59 16.16 -8.50
CA ALA A 166 14.39 15.51 -9.80
C ALA A 166 15.34 14.33 -9.98
N VAL A 167 16.62 14.47 -9.59
CA VAL A 167 17.61 13.37 -9.59
C VAL A 167 17.13 12.22 -8.69
N LEU A 168 16.67 12.49 -7.47
CA LEU A 168 16.17 11.45 -6.56
C LEU A 168 14.96 10.68 -7.13
N ARG A 169 14.05 11.37 -7.83
CA ARG A 169 12.93 10.69 -8.52
C ARG A 169 13.43 9.79 -9.65
N LEU A 170 14.35 10.28 -10.48
CA LEU A 170 14.94 9.50 -11.57
C LEU A 170 15.69 8.26 -11.04
N VAL A 171 16.44 8.41 -9.94
CA VAL A 171 17.12 7.29 -9.28
C VAL A 171 16.12 6.24 -8.80
N ALA A 172 15.09 6.64 -8.08
CA ALA A 172 14.07 5.73 -7.59
C ALA A 172 13.38 4.97 -8.74
N GLU A 173 13.07 5.66 -9.83
CA GLU A 173 12.48 5.06 -11.02
C GLU A 173 13.45 4.07 -11.69
N ALA A 174 14.72 4.45 -11.86
CA ALA A 174 15.76 3.58 -12.41
C ALA A 174 15.96 2.31 -11.55
N ILE A 175 15.98 2.44 -10.22
CA ILE A 175 16.05 1.28 -9.33
C ILE A 175 14.85 0.37 -9.55
N ARG A 176 13.62 0.90 -9.54
CA ARG A 176 12.38 0.12 -9.73
C ARG A 176 12.34 -0.63 -11.06
N HIS A 177 12.89 -0.06 -12.13
CA HIS A 177 12.98 -0.72 -13.43
C HIS A 177 14.08 -1.78 -13.51
N ALA A 178 15.13 -1.66 -12.69
CA ALA A 178 16.25 -2.60 -12.67
C ALA A 178 16.00 -3.85 -11.83
N VAL A 179 15.03 -3.81 -10.92
CA VAL A 179 14.71 -4.88 -9.97
C VAL A 179 13.45 -5.65 -10.36
N ARG A 180 13.25 -6.83 -9.77
CA ARG A 180 12.07 -7.67 -10.01
C ARG A 180 10.88 -7.19 -9.20
N GLN A 181 9.67 -7.58 -9.58
CA GLN A 181 8.45 -7.28 -8.84
C GLN A 181 8.46 -7.80 -7.39
N ALA A 182 9.19 -8.87 -7.13
CA ALA A 182 9.35 -9.44 -5.78
C ALA A 182 10.34 -8.68 -4.91
N ASP A 183 11.22 -7.87 -5.53
CA ASP A 183 12.22 -7.09 -4.82
C ASP A 183 11.56 -5.85 -4.20
N VAL A 184 12.11 -5.39 -3.09
CA VAL A 184 11.57 -4.27 -2.32
C VAL A 184 12.56 -3.11 -2.36
N VAL A 185 12.08 -1.93 -2.73
CA VAL A 185 12.89 -0.71 -2.83
C VAL A 185 12.47 0.26 -1.74
N GLY A 186 13.44 0.85 -1.04
CA GLY A 186 13.21 1.87 -0.03
C GLY A 186 14.22 3.01 -0.11
N ARG A 187 13.80 4.19 0.37
CA ARG A 187 14.67 5.34 0.62
C ARG A 187 14.92 5.45 2.11
N MET A 188 16.21 5.39 2.49
CA MET A 188 16.60 5.36 3.90
C MET A 188 16.71 6.76 4.49
N GLY A 189 17.03 7.74 3.67
CA GLY A 189 17.14 9.15 4.03
C GLY A 189 18.00 9.90 3.01
N GLY A 190 17.89 11.20 2.91
CA GLY A 190 18.73 12.00 2.03
C GLY A 190 18.82 11.43 0.59
N ASP A 191 20.00 10.97 0.24
CA ASP A 191 20.40 10.35 -1.02
C ASP A 191 20.65 8.83 -0.93
N GLU A 192 20.24 8.21 0.18
CA GLU A 192 20.42 6.79 0.45
C GLU A 192 19.19 5.97 0.09
N PHE A 193 19.42 4.86 -0.63
CA PHE A 193 18.39 3.88 -0.98
C PHE A 193 18.81 2.48 -0.56
N ALA A 194 17.84 1.58 -0.42
CA ALA A 194 18.09 0.17 -0.19
C ALA A 194 17.20 -0.70 -1.08
N VAL A 195 17.72 -1.87 -1.45
CA VAL A 195 16.97 -2.89 -2.21
C VAL A 195 17.08 -4.22 -1.49
N LEU A 196 15.95 -4.80 -1.17
CA LEU A 196 15.85 -6.12 -0.58
C LEU A 196 15.45 -7.13 -1.66
N MET A 197 16.23 -8.19 -1.81
CA MET A 197 16.08 -9.18 -2.88
C MET A 197 15.84 -10.57 -2.26
N PRO A 198 14.57 -10.97 -2.06
CA PRO A 198 14.23 -12.31 -1.60
C PRO A 198 14.70 -13.41 -2.56
N GLU A 199 15.01 -14.57 -2.01
CA GLU A 199 15.40 -15.78 -2.77
C GLU A 199 16.55 -15.50 -3.77
N THR A 200 17.55 -14.71 -3.34
CA THR A 200 18.65 -14.27 -4.21
C THR A 200 20.01 -14.63 -3.63
N GLU A 201 20.76 -15.43 -4.38
CA GLU A 201 22.13 -15.86 -4.09
C GLU A 201 23.15 -14.75 -4.40
N SER A 202 24.35 -14.84 -3.81
CA SER A 202 25.40 -13.83 -3.90
C SER A 202 25.76 -13.43 -5.32
N ALA A 203 25.94 -14.40 -6.24
CA ALA A 203 26.29 -14.12 -7.62
C ALA A 203 25.22 -13.29 -8.34
N LEU A 204 23.94 -13.62 -8.10
CA LEU A 204 22.81 -12.90 -8.68
C LEU A 204 22.64 -11.51 -8.05
N ALA A 205 22.87 -11.39 -6.74
CA ALA A 205 22.82 -10.10 -6.04
C ALA A 205 23.89 -9.14 -6.54
N THR A 206 25.13 -9.62 -6.69
CA THR A 206 26.24 -8.80 -7.23
C THR A 206 25.97 -8.39 -8.67
N ALA A 207 25.55 -9.34 -9.53
CA ALA A 207 25.18 -9.02 -10.91
C ALA A 207 24.01 -8.01 -11.00
N ALA A 208 23.05 -8.08 -10.08
CA ALA A 208 21.96 -7.11 -10.02
C ALA A 208 22.47 -5.72 -9.59
N ALA A 209 23.38 -5.66 -8.61
CA ALA A 209 24.00 -4.41 -8.18
C ALA A 209 24.83 -3.76 -9.30
N ASP A 210 25.59 -4.56 -10.06
CA ASP A 210 26.38 -4.07 -11.20
C ASP A 210 25.48 -3.51 -12.32
N ARG A 211 24.38 -4.23 -12.65
CA ARG A 211 23.39 -3.74 -13.61
C ARG A 211 22.72 -2.44 -13.13
N LEU A 212 22.41 -2.36 -11.84
CA LEU A 212 21.83 -1.17 -11.24
C LEU A 212 22.80 0.01 -11.33
N ALA A 213 24.07 -0.18 -10.95
CA ALA A 213 25.10 0.84 -11.07
C ALA A 213 25.27 1.32 -12.51
N ALA A 214 25.28 0.40 -13.48
CA ALA A 214 25.34 0.73 -14.91
C ALA A 214 24.11 1.50 -15.39
N GLY A 215 22.91 1.07 -14.97
CA GLY A 215 21.65 1.74 -15.29
C GLY A 215 21.60 3.16 -14.72
N LEU A 216 22.00 3.35 -13.48
CA LEU A 216 22.08 4.68 -12.87
C LEU A 216 23.03 5.60 -13.63
N ARG A 217 24.23 5.11 -13.99
CA ARG A 217 25.16 5.88 -14.82
C ARG A 217 24.52 6.31 -16.16
N SER A 218 23.80 5.42 -16.80
CA SER A 218 23.15 5.72 -18.09
C SER A 218 22.04 6.78 -17.96
N VAL A 219 21.21 6.66 -16.94
CA VAL A 219 20.08 7.59 -16.70
C VAL A 219 20.56 8.96 -16.22
N LEU A 220 21.62 8.97 -15.41
CA LEU A 220 22.19 10.18 -14.82
C LEU A 220 23.34 10.78 -15.63
N ASN A 221 23.61 10.26 -16.83
CA ASN A 221 24.68 10.74 -17.72
C ASN A 221 24.35 12.09 -18.39
N GLY A 222 23.46 12.85 -17.78
CA GLY A 222 23.15 14.23 -18.13
C GLY A 222 23.87 15.21 -17.21
N SER A 223 23.50 16.45 -17.23
CA SER A 223 23.93 17.40 -16.21
C SER A 223 22.85 17.46 -15.11
N PRO A 224 23.21 17.27 -13.85
CA PRO A 224 24.52 16.91 -13.30
C PRO A 224 24.83 15.40 -13.41
N ALA A 225 26.09 15.05 -13.68
CA ALA A 225 26.51 13.65 -13.65
C ALA A 225 26.59 13.17 -12.19
N VAL A 226 25.81 12.14 -11.88
CA VAL A 226 25.77 11.52 -10.54
C VAL A 226 26.04 10.03 -10.69
N THR A 227 26.87 9.48 -9.80
CA THR A 227 27.11 8.04 -9.69
C THR A 227 26.58 7.51 -8.36
N ALA A 228 26.65 6.20 -8.14
CA ALA A 228 26.26 5.60 -6.88
C ALA A 228 27.34 4.62 -6.39
N SER A 229 27.56 4.63 -5.09
CA SER A 229 28.34 3.62 -4.37
C SER A 229 27.37 2.61 -3.74
N ILE A 230 27.60 1.32 -3.97
CA ILE A 230 26.66 0.25 -3.58
C ILE A 230 27.38 -0.79 -2.72
N GLY A 231 26.85 -1.04 -1.54
CA GLY A 231 27.20 -2.16 -0.68
C GLY A 231 26.20 -3.32 -0.87
N VAL A 232 26.69 -4.54 -0.97
CA VAL A 232 25.86 -5.76 -1.08
C VAL A 232 26.17 -6.69 0.07
N VAL A 233 25.14 -7.11 0.82
CA VAL A 233 25.25 -8.18 1.82
C VAL A 233 24.50 -9.40 1.29
N SER A 234 25.23 -10.48 1.02
CA SER A 234 24.66 -11.72 0.47
C SER A 234 25.66 -12.88 0.56
N PRO A 235 25.21 -14.11 0.82
CA PRO A 235 23.83 -14.51 1.10
C PRO A 235 23.51 -14.29 2.58
N ILE A 236 22.27 -13.90 2.86
CA ILE A 236 21.69 -13.91 4.21
C ILE A 236 20.88 -15.21 4.31
N THR A 237 21.41 -16.20 5.02
CA THR A 237 20.83 -17.56 5.09
C THR A 237 20.45 -18.00 6.51
N LYS A 238 20.79 -17.18 7.50
CA LYS A 238 20.56 -17.44 8.92
C LYS A 238 19.72 -16.34 9.53
N GLU A 239 19.14 -16.64 10.67
CA GLU A 239 18.52 -15.61 11.50
C GLU A 239 19.57 -14.57 11.90
N ALA A 240 19.29 -13.32 11.60
CA ALA A 240 20.17 -12.22 11.89
C ALA A 240 19.34 -10.99 12.33
N ASP A 241 19.94 -10.16 13.14
CA ASP A 241 19.34 -8.91 13.56
C ASP A 241 19.27 -7.91 12.39
N THR A 242 18.11 -7.29 12.22
CA THR A 242 17.85 -6.29 11.17
C THR A 242 18.88 -5.16 11.18
N ASP A 243 19.21 -4.64 12.38
CA ASP A 243 20.17 -3.55 12.51
C ASP A 243 21.60 -3.98 12.18
N ALA A 244 21.96 -5.24 12.49
CA ALA A 244 23.29 -5.77 12.15
C ALA A 244 23.46 -5.89 10.63
N ILE A 245 22.42 -6.34 9.92
CA ILE A 245 22.44 -6.45 8.46
C ILE A 245 22.51 -5.07 7.80
N MET A 246 21.69 -4.13 8.28
CA MET A 246 21.70 -2.76 7.77
C MET A 246 23.08 -2.10 7.97
N ARG A 247 23.65 -2.20 9.17
CA ARG A 247 25.02 -1.71 9.44
C ARG A 247 26.08 -2.35 8.55
N ARG A 248 25.95 -3.65 8.27
CA ARG A 248 26.90 -4.37 7.40
C ARG A 248 26.81 -3.90 5.95
N ALA A 249 25.62 -3.63 5.46
CA ALA A 249 25.39 -3.11 4.12
C ALA A 249 25.88 -1.65 3.98
N ASP A 250 25.60 -0.82 4.97
CA ASP A 250 26.12 0.55 5.05
C ASP A 250 27.65 0.57 5.08
N GLN A 251 28.28 -0.29 5.87
CA GLN A 251 29.75 -0.42 5.91
C GLN A 251 30.32 -0.80 4.54
N ALA A 252 29.71 -1.75 3.83
CA ALA A 252 30.14 -2.14 2.49
C ALA A 252 29.97 -0.99 1.48
N MET A 253 28.88 -0.24 1.55
CA MET A 253 28.68 0.97 0.75
C MET A 253 29.73 2.06 1.06
N TYR A 254 30.04 2.25 2.33
CA TYR A 254 31.08 3.19 2.74
C TYR A 254 32.49 2.77 2.25
N GLU A 255 32.80 1.46 2.20
CA GLU A 255 34.00 0.93 1.57
C GLU A 255 34.03 1.24 0.07
N ALA A 256 32.89 1.13 -0.62
CA ALA A 256 32.79 1.52 -2.03
C ALA A 256 33.12 3.01 -2.22
N LYS A 257 32.59 3.89 -1.38
CA LYS A 257 32.90 5.33 -1.39
C LYS A 257 34.40 5.61 -1.18
N LYS A 258 35.01 4.97 -0.17
CA LYS A 258 36.44 5.14 0.13
C LYS A 258 37.36 4.62 -0.98
N SER A 259 36.95 3.57 -1.67
CA SER A 259 37.75 2.95 -2.72
C SER A 259 37.69 3.69 -4.06
N GLY A 260 37.07 4.85 -4.13
CA GLY A 260 37.00 5.70 -5.32
C GLY A 260 35.61 5.86 -5.93
N LYS A 261 34.55 5.58 -5.17
CA LYS A 261 33.15 5.78 -5.56
C LYS A 261 32.73 4.97 -6.81
N ASN A 262 31.49 5.13 -7.27
CA ASN A 262 30.96 4.56 -8.51
C ASN A 262 31.26 3.06 -8.67
N ARG A 263 31.01 2.27 -7.62
CA ARG A 263 31.32 0.83 -7.59
C ARG A 263 30.43 0.06 -6.66
N VAL A 264 30.52 -1.25 -6.81
CA VAL A 264 29.87 -2.22 -5.95
C VAL A 264 30.92 -2.88 -5.05
N VAL A 265 30.61 -3.03 -3.75
CA VAL A 265 31.37 -3.84 -2.79
C VAL A 265 30.42 -4.89 -2.22
N ALA A 266 30.74 -6.15 -2.42
CA ALA A 266 29.96 -7.27 -1.92
C ALA A 266 30.65 -7.94 -0.73
N VAL A 267 29.89 -8.21 0.31
CA VAL A 267 30.34 -8.88 1.54
C VAL A 267 29.40 -9.99 1.92
N ALA A 268 29.95 -11.06 2.47
CA ALA A 268 29.15 -12.12 3.11
C ALA A 268 28.73 -11.68 4.52
N LEU A 269 27.65 -12.29 5.00
CA LEU A 269 27.18 -12.12 6.38
C LEU A 269 27.93 -13.02 7.33
#